data_b0eab09d037c01d31e51b5d4cda86b4d
#
_entry.id   b0eab09d037c01d31e51b5d4cda86b4d
#
_cell.length_a   1.000
_cell.length_b   1.000
_cell.length_c   1.000
_cell.angle_alpha   90.00
_cell.angle_beta   90.00
_cell.angle_gamma   90.00
#
_symmetry.space_group_name_H-M   'P 1'
#
loop_
_entity.id
_entity.type
_entity.pdbx_description
1 polymer ?
#
loop_
_entity_poly.entity_id
_entity_poly.type
_entity_poly.pdbx_seq_one_letter_code
_entity_poly.pdbx_strand_id
1 'polypeptide(L)'
;GAIVRPADFLRLGVAYNSPTWYKMTDRYYGEAGSYLTFMDKGEMKERKLDAATPNNAYYDYEFRSPDKWIFSAAAILGTTALISVDYELMNYKNMRMYQTDGSSNVYTNQDITDNFKSMNTIRVGAEVKVTPQFAVRAGVAYSDSPIKDKLKNGEKEVFTVGTIPNYTIDKGVMNYTVGIGYRFTPNFYTDLACVFRTHKEDVYAFSNMFAGDDPKPFLEAQPATMKTNTTRVALTLGYKF
;
A
#
# COMPACT_ATOMS: atom_id res chain seq x y z
N GLY A 1 -1.22 23.19 4.73
CA GLY A 1 -1.91 23.37 3.46
C GLY A 1 -2.55 24.75 3.33
N ALA A 2 -2.91 25.10 2.12
CA ALA A 2 -3.58 26.35 1.80
C ALA A 2 -4.72 26.10 0.81
N ILE A 3 -5.79 26.88 0.93
CA ILE A 3 -6.91 26.88 -0.01
C ILE A 3 -7.13 28.33 -0.45
N VAL A 4 -7.23 28.53 -1.76
CA VAL A 4 -7.55 29.82 -2.36
C VAL A 4 -8.87 29.73 -3.13
N ARG A 5 -9.58 30.85 -3.22
CA ARG A 5 -10.83 31.04 -3.99
C ARG A 5 -10.61 32.08 -5.06
N PRO A 6 -10.11 31.70 -6.24
CA PRO A 6 -9.90 32.66 -7.33
C PRO A 6 -11.21 33.24 -7.87
N ALA A 7 -12.30 32.47 -7.73
CA ALA A 7 -13.66 32.86 -8.08
C ALA A 7 -14.65 32.20 -7.10
N ASP A 8 -15.89 32.69 -7.04
CA ASP A 8 -16.92 32.19 -6.12
C ASP A 8 -17.23 30.70 -6.35
N PHE A 9 -17.13 30.26 -7.60
CA PHE A 9 -17.39 28.86 -7.98
C PHE A 9 -16.16 27.98 -7.93
N LEU A 10 -14.92 28.51 -7.77
CA LEU A 10 -13.67 27.75 -7.88
C LEU A 10 -12.88 27.78 -6.57
N ARG A 11 -12.45 26.64 -6.13
CA ARG A 11 -11.53 26.45 -5.00
C ARG A 11 -10.33 25.65 -5.46
N LEU A 12 -9.13 26.10 -5.12
CA LEU A 12 -7.88 25.42 -5.36
C LEU A 12 -7.17 25.18 -4.04
N GLY A 13 -6.63 24.00 -3.85
CA GLY A 13 -5.95 23.61 -2.63
C GLY A 13 -4.58 23.01 -2.90
N VAL A 14 -3.66 23.24 -1.97
CA VAL A 14 -2.38 22.53 -1.89
C VAL A 14 -2.11 22.13 -0.46
N ALA A 15 -1.66 20.90 -0.25
CA ALA A 15 -1.23 20.44 1.06
C ALA A 15 0.07 19.64 0.93
N TYR A 16 0.93 19.78 1.94
CA TYR A 16 2.15 19.01 2.10
C TYR A 16 2.10 18.29 3.46
N ASN A 17 2.35 16.99 3.43
CA ASN A 17 2.52 16.17 4.62
C ASN A 17 3.99 15.77 4.69
N SER A 18 4.68 16.25 5.74
CA SER A 18 6.06 15.86 5.99
C SER A 18 6.18 14.37 6.31
N PRO A 19 7.36 13.79 6.14
CA PRO A 19 7.62 12.45 6.66
C PRO A 19 7.34 12.35 8.16
N THR A 20 6.96 11.15 8.59
CA THR A 20 6.85 10.76 10.00
C THR A 20 8.01 9.85 10.35
N TRP A 21 8.59 10.04 11.52
CA TRP A 21 9.66 9.21 12.06
C TRP A 21 9.07 8.23 13.05
N TYR A 22 9.44 6.97 12.90
CA TYR A 22 9.02 5.85 13.74
C TYR A 22 10.23 5.21 14.39
N LYS A 23 10.13 4.83 15.65
CA LYS A 23 11.00 3.86 16.31
C LYS A 23 10.29 2.53 16.30
N MET A 24 10.91 1.52 15.74
CA MET A 24 10.31 0.23 15.50
C MET A 24 11.18 -0.89 16.07
N THR A 25 10.53 -1.95 16.52
CA THR A 25 11.16 -3.18 16.97
C THR A 25 10.50 -4.34 16.27
N ASP A 26 11.25 -5.05 15.45
CA ASP A 26 10.82 -6.32 14.89
C ASP A 26 11.24 -7.45 15.81
N ARG A 27 10.33 -8.37 16.09
CA ARG A 27 10.60 -9.57 16.86
C ARG A 27 10.38 -10.78 15.97
N TYR A 28 11.35 -11.68 16.00
CA TYR A 28 11.31 -12.90 15.22
C TYR A 28 11.34 -14.10 16.17
N TYR A 29 10.44 -15.06 15.91
CA TYR A 29 10.44 -16.36 16.53
C TYR A 29 10.23 -17.43 15.47
N GLY A 30 11.05 -18.45 15.49
CA GLY A 30 10.93 -19.62 14.65
C GLY A 30 11.41 -20.85 15.40
N GLU A 31 10.79 -21.97 15.14
CA GLU A 31 11.24 -23.26 15.62
C GLU A 31 11.24 -24.29 14.49
N ALA A 32 12.15 -25.22 14.55
CA ALA A 32 12.25 -26.32 13.62
C ALA A 32 12.51 -27.60 14.39
N GLY A 33 11.82 -28.65 14.00
CA GLY A 33 12.03 -30.00 14.56
C GLY A 33 12.24 -31.01 13.44
N SER A 34 13.05 -32.02 13.69
CA SER A 34 13.30 -33.10 12.75
C SER A 34 13.44 -34.44 13.46
N TYR A 35 12.81 -35.45 12.88
CA TYR A 35 13.02 -36.87 13.22
C TYR A 35 13.85 -37.50 12.14
N LEU A 36 15.05 -37.97 12.52
CA LEU A 36 15.97 -38.63 11.59
C LEU A 36 16.05 -40.12 11.98
N THR A 37 15.79 -41.01 11.02
CA THR A 37 16.04 -42.43 11.11
C THR A 37 17.20 -42.76 10.19
N PHE A 38 18.29 -43.30 10.71
CA PHE A 38 19.50 -43.61 9.96
C PHE A 38 20.16 -44.89 10.44
N MET A 39 20.93 -45.52 9.55
CA MET A 39 21.74 -46.68 9.87
C MET A 39 23.08 -46.26 10.44
N ASP A 40 23.41 -46.72 11.64
CA ASP A 40 24.74 -46.55 12.24
C ASP A 40 25.29 -47.93 12.65
N LYS A 41 26.40 -48.32 12.00
CA LYS A 41 27.05 -49.61 12.26
C LYS A 41 26.16 -50.86 12.15
N GLY A 42 25.16 -50.78 11.24
CA GLY A 42 24.22 -51.89 10.99
C GLY A 42 22.99 -51.89 11.89
N GLU A 43 22.84 -50.90 12.77
CA GLU A 43 21.65 -50.71 13.62
C GLU A 43 20.86 -49.49 13.16
N MET A 44 19.52 -49.59 13.16
CA MET A 44 18.63 -48.47 12.95
C MET A 44 18.62 -47.59 14.20
N LYS A 45 18.95 -46.29 14.02
CA LYS A 45 18.90 -45.28 15.09
C LYS A 45 17.94 -44.19 14.75
N GLU A 46 17.28 -43.69 15.76
CA GLU A 46 16.39 -42.51 15.67
C GLU A 46 17.01 -41.35 16.45
N ARG A 47 16.92 -40.17 15.89
CA ARG A 47 17.38 -38.95 16.54
C ARG A 47 16.35 -37.84 16.32
N LYS A 48 15.87 -37.28 17.42
CA LYS A 48 15.08 -36.06 17.43
C LYS A 48 16.02 -34.87 17.58
N LEU A 49 15.86 -33.88 16.72
CA LEU A 49 16.57 -32.59 16.75
C LEU A 49 15.52 -31.49 16.80
N ASP A 50 15.64 -30.59 17.78
CA ASP A 50 14.81 -29.42 17.92
C ASP A 50 15.72 -28.20 18.01
N ALA A 51 15.35 -27.13 17.32
CA ALA A 51 16.02 -25.85 17.38
C ALA A 51 14.97 -24.73 17.40
N ALA A 52 15.19 -23.71 18.18
CA ALA A 52 14.36 -22.52 18.24
C ALA A 52 15.22 -21.26 18.24
N THR A 53 14.68 -20.16 17.72
CA THR A 53 15.34 -18.85 17.82
C THR A 53 15.44 -18.45 19.30
N PRO A 54 16.52 -17.76 19.70
CA PRO A 54 16.62 -17.18 21.04
C PRO A 54 15.45 -16.23 21.35
N ASN A 55 15.04 -16.18 22.62
CA ASN A 55 13.98 -15.28 23.08
C ASN A 55 14.29 -13.78 22.89
N ASN A 56 15.56 -13.44 22.62
CA ASN A 56 16.04 -12.09 22.35
C ASN A 56 16.28 -11.81 20.85
N ALA A 57 15.69 -12.61 19.95
CA ALA A 57 15.75 -12.37 18.53
C ALA A 57 14.84 -11.16 18.18
N TYR A 58 15.36 -9.98 18.31
CA TYR A 58 14.71 -8.73 17.95
C TYR A 58 15.69 -7.80 17.27
N TYR A 59 15.15 -6.85 16.47
CA TYR A 59 15.91 -5.82 15.79
C TYR A 59 15.20 -4.49 15.95
N ASP A 60 15.91 -3.53 16.55
CA ASP A 60 15.44 -2.16 16.73
C ASP A 60 15.99 -1.27 15.62
N TYR A 61 15.11 -0.43 15.03
CA TYR A 61 15.48 0.50 13.98
C TYR A 61 14.57 1.74 13.97
N GLU A 62 15.00 2.76 13.25
CA GLU A 62 14.20 3.94 12.99
C GLU A 62 13.80 3.96 11.51
N PHE A 63 12.55 4.33 11.25
CA PHE A 63 12.00 4.44 9.91
C PHE A 63 11.42 5.82 9.67
N ARG A 64 11.77 6.41 8.53
CA ARG A 64 11.19 7.65 8.03
C ARG A 64 10.23 7.33 6.87
N SER A 65 8.94 7.67 7.05
CA SER A 65 7.90 7.47 6.03
C SER A 65 8.12 8.39 4.81
N PRO A 66 7.44 8.13 3.68
CA PRO A 66 7.45 9.05 2.54
C PRO A 66 6.78 10.39 2.89
N ASP A 67 7.20 11.44 2.20
CA ASP A 67 6.48 12.71 2.14
C ASP A 67 5.35 12.65 1.10
N LYS A 68 4.37 13.56 1.23
CA LYS A 68 3.20 13.58 0.39
C LYS A 68 2.77 15.00 0.04
N TRP A 69 2.49 15.22 -1.25
CA TRP A 69 1.85 16.41 -1.78
C TRP A 69 0.44 16.12 -2.25
N ILE A 70 -0.49 17.02 -1.99
CA ILE A 70 -1.86 16.95 -2.47
C ILE A 70 -2.20 18.26 -3.16
N PHE A 71 -2.71 18.17 -4.37
CA PHE A 71 -3.24 19.28 -5.16
C PHE A 71 -4.72 19.02 -5.42
N SER A 72 -5.57 19.98 -5.08
CA SER A 72 -7.02 19.85 -5.14
C SER A 72 -7.64 20.98 -5.94
N ALA A 73 -8.66 20.66 -6.72
CA ALA A 73 -9.53 21.63 -7.34
C ALA A 73 -10.99 21.24 -7.14
N ALA A 74 -11.85 22.20 -6.83
CA ALA A 74 -13.29 21.97 -6.74
C ALA A 74 -14.05 23.12 -7.40
N ALA A 75 -15.02 22.74 -8.26
CA ALA A 75 -15.94 23.65 -8.89
C ALA A 75 -17.35 23.49 -8.31
N ILE A 76 -17.96 24.59 -7.89
CA ILE A 76 -19.33 24.66 -7.39
C ILE A 76 -20.21 25.19 -8.52
N LEU A 77 -21.16 24.40 -8.97
CA LEU A 77 -22.05 24.72 -10.09
C LEU A 77 -23.41 25.17 -9.53
N GLY A 78 -23.56 26.48 -9.40
CA GLY A 78 -24.73 27.07 -8.76
C GLY A 78 -24.88 26.62 -7.30
N THR A 79 -26.12 26.29 -6.89
CA THR A 79 -26.43 25.77 -5.54
C THR A 79 -26.61 24.25 -5.52
N THR A 80 -26.48 23.60 -6.68
CA THR A 80 -26.99 22.24 -6.92
C THR A 80 -25.90 21.20 -7.04
N ALA A 81 -24.76 21.54 -7.65
CA ALA A 81 -23.72 20.54 -7.94
C ALA A 81 -22.32 20.99 -7.51
N LEU A 82 -21.48 20.01 -7.25
CA LEU A 82 -20.06 20.17 -6.96
C LEU A 82 -19.28 19.07 -7.70
N ILE A 83 -18.17 19.44 -8.30
CA ILE A 83 -17.19 18.51 -8.89
C ILE A 83 -15.85 18.80 -8.23
N SER A 84 -15.13 17.75 -7.85
CA SER A 84 -13.79 17.86 -7.29
C SER A 84 -12.81 16.91 -7.96
N VAL A 85 -11.56 17.35 -8.03
CA VAL A 85 -10.42 16.56 -8.49
C VAL A 85 -9.29 16.74 -7.48
N ASP A 86 -8.72 15.62 -7.03
CA ASP A 86 -7.52 15.60 -6.20
C ASP A 86 -6.41 14.80 -6.89
N TYR A 87 -5.22 15.35 -6.90
CA TYR A 87 -4.00 14.67 -7.28
C TYR A 87 -3.08 14.56 -6.07
N GLU A 88 -2.69 13.34 -5.71
CA GLU A 88 -1.78 13.06 -4.60
C GLU A 88 -0.51 12.42 -5.14
N LEU A 89 0.63 12.97 -4.75
CA LEU A 89 1.97 12.46 -5.03
C LEU A 89 2.62 12.05 -3.72
N MET A 90 2.86 10.75 -3.54
CA MET A 90 3.55 10.21 -2.38
C MET A 90 4.92 9.66 -2.79
N ASN A 91 5.99 10.20 -2.19
CA ASN A 91 7.37 9.92 -2.61
C ASN A 91 7.96 8.72 -1.88
N TYR A 92 7.51 7.50 -2.19
CA TYR A 92 8.00 6.28 -1.56
C TYR A 92 9.51 6.07 -1.69
N LYS A 93 10.14 6.51 -2.78
CA LYS A 93 11.59 6.49 -2.96
C LYS A 93 12.37 7.31 -1.92
N ASN A 94 11.68 8.18 -1.17
CA ASN A 94 12.26 9.01 -0.11
C ASN A 94 12.17 8.37 1.27
N MET A 95 11.56 7.18 1.41
CA MET A 95 11.63 6.41 2.65
C MET A 95 13.08 6.15 3.04
N ARG A 96 13.38 6.13 4.34
CA ARG A 96 14.73 5.82 4.84
C ARG A 96 14.64 5.01 6.12
N MET A 97 15.59 4.11 6.26
CA MET A 97 15.84 3.34 7.48
C MET A 97 17.15 3.75 8.11
N TYR A 98 17.17 3.82 9.42
CA TYR A 98 18.31 4.18 10.24
C TYR A 98 18.49 3.15 11.36
N GLN A 99 19.71 3.00 11.82
CA GLN A 99 20.00 2.29 13.05
C GLN A 99 19.57 3.13 14.26
N THR A 100 19.48 2.52 15.43
CA THR A 100 19.11 3.22 16.68
C THR A 100 20.11 4.29 17.12
N ASP A 101 21.31 4.26 16.61
CA ASP A 101 22.35 5.30 16.81
C ASP A 101 22.24 6.48 15.82
N GLY A 102 21.21 6.44 14.94
CA GLY A 102 20.97 7.45 13.90
C GLY A 102 21.80 7.25 12.64
N SER A 103 22.67 6.25 12.56
CA SER A 103 23.41 5.94 11.33
C SER A 103 22.47 5.39 10.24
N SER A 104 22.80 5.71 8.98
CA SER A 104 21.99 5.28 7.83
C SER A 104 22.14 3.78 7.55
N ASN A 105 21.05 3.07 7.37
CA ASN A 105 21.08 1.71 6.83
C ASN A 105 21.30 1.76 5.31
N VAL A 106 22.58 1.78 4.91
CA VAL A 106 23.01 2.07 3.54
C VAL A 106 22.40 1.08 2.54
N TYR A 107 22.46 -0.22 2.81
CA TYR A 107 21.98 -1.26 1.88
C TYR A 107 20.48 -1.18 1.70
N THR A 108 19.70 -1.15 2.78
CA THR A 108 18.24 -1.04 2.70
C THR A 108 17.79 0.27 2.04
N ASN A 109 18.49 1.38 2.31
CA ASN A 109 18.17 2.67 1.68
C ASN A 109 18.51 2.70 0.19
N GLN A 110 19.52 1.96 -0.23
CA GLN A 110 19.82 1.78 -1.64
C GLN A 110 18.72 0.96 -2.32
N ASP A 111 18.28 -0.14 -1.72
CA ASP A 111 17.17 -0.96 -2.22
C ASP A 111 15.88 -0.18 -2.34
N ILE A 112 15.56 0.66 -1.35
CA ILE A 112 14.40 1.56 -1.41
C ILE A 112 14.50 2.48 -2.63
N THR A 113 15.65 3.13 -2.82
CA THR A 113 15.86 4.07 -3.93
C THR A 113 15.80 3.37 -5.30
N ASP A 114 16.35 2.16 -5.37
CA ASP A 114 16.41 1.39 -6.60
C ASP A 114 15.05 0.79 -7.01
N ASN A 115 14.23 0.36 -6.04
CA ASN A 115 13.04 -0.43 -6.30
C ASN A 115 11.73 0.34 -6.14
N PHE A 116 11.72 1.45 -5.39
CA PHE A 116 10.53 2.26 -5.21
C PHE A 116 10.53 3.51 -6.12
N LYS A 117 9.34 3.94 -6.49
CA LYS A 117 9.06 5.19 -7.22
C LYS A 117 8.04 6.02 -6.44
N SER A 118 7.78 7.22 -6.90
CA SER A 118 6.64 7.99 -6.39
C SER A 118 5.33 7.33 -6.83
N MET A 119 4.39 7.21 -5.90
CA MET A 119 3.02 6.76 -6.17
C MET A 119 2.15 7.97 -6.47
N ASN A 120 1.34 7.87 -7.52
CA ASN A 120 0.38 8.88 -7.92
C ASN A 120 -1.02 8.37 -7.63
N THR A 121 -1.87 9.23 -7.06
CA THR A 121 -3.29 8.95 -6.89
C THR A 121 -4.10 10.09 -7.47
N ILE A 122 -5.05 9.77 -8.34
CA ILE A 122 -6.03 10.71 -8.88
C ILE A 122 -7.40 10.32 -8.34
N ARG A 123 -8.13 11.31 -7.81
CA ARG A 123 -9.52 11.15 -7.34
C ARG A 123 -10.38 12.18 -8.05
N VAL A 124 -11.52 11.73 -8.56
CA VAL A 124 -12.54 12.59 -9.14
C VAL A 124 -13.85 12.27 -8.45
N GLY A 125 -14.54 13.29 -7.99
CA GLY A 125 -15.83 13.15 -7.32
C GLY A 125 -16.83 14.20 -7.77
N ALA A 126 -18.09 13.82 -7.76
CA ALA A 126 -19.21 14.74 -8.00
C ALA A 126 -20.33 14.51 -6.98
N GLU A 127 -20.98 15.60 -6.61
CA GLU A 127 -22.22 15.60 -5.83
C GLU A 127 -23.26 16.42 -6.56
N VAL A 128 -24.49 15.91 -6.62
CA VAL A 128 -25.65 16.65 -7.13
C VAL A 128 -26.75 16.60 -6.08
N LYS A 129 -27.23 17.77 -5.68
CA LYS A 129 -28.44 17.92 -4.87
C LYS A 129 -29.64 17.85 -5.79
N VAL A 130 -30.29 16.70 -5.82
CA VAL A 130 -31.50 16.46 -6.61
C VAL A 130 -32.68 17.27 -6.04
N THR A 131 -32.73 17.37 -4.72
CA THR A 131 -33.64 18.26 -3.96
C THR A 131 -32.87 18.93 -2.83
N PRO A 132 -33.43 19.94 -2.13
CA PRO A 132 -32.77 20.51 -0.95
C PRO A 132 -32.45 19.50 0.16
N GLN A 133 -33.13 18.35 0.15
CA GLN A 133 -32.99 17.29 1.16
C GLN A 133 -32.19 16.09 0.66
N PHE A 134 -32.16 15.85 -0.66
CA PHE A 134 -31.60 14.63 -1.26
C PHE A 134 -30.42 14.94 -2.16
N ALA A 135 -29.28 14.29 -1.90
CA ALA A 135 -28.05 14.40 -2.68
C ALA A 135 -27.60 13.01 -3.17
N VAL A 136 -27.05 12.99 -4.38
CA VAL A 136 -26.39 11.81 -4.97
C VAL A 136 -24.93 12.14 -5.20
N ARG A 137 -24.06 11.17 -4.93
CA ARG A 137 -22.62 11.28 -5.08
C ARG A 137 -22.05 10.14 -5.89
N ALA A 138 -21.08 10.43 -6.71
CA ALA A 138 -20.29 9.41 -7.41
C ALA A 138 -18.84 9.84 -7.46
N GLY A 139 -17.94 8.86 -7.52
CA GLY A 139 -16.52 9.14 -7.61
C GLY A 139 -15.71 7.97 -8.13
N VAL A 140 -14.53 8.28 -8.61
CA VAL A 140 -13.52 7.32 -9.04
C VAL A 140 -12.17 7.74 -8.46
N ALA A 141 -11.38 6.74 -8.03
CA ALA A 141 -10.01 6.96 -7.60
C ALA A 141 -9.11 5.87 -8.16
N TYR A 142 -7.98 6.28 -8.71
CA TYR A 142 -6.93 5.39 -9.16
C TYR A 142 -5.63 5.73 -8.47
N SER A 143 -4.97 4.71 -7.90
CA SER A 143 -3.62 4.80 -7.35
C SER A 143 -2.71 3.84 -8.12
N ASP A 144 -1.61 4.34 -8.65
CA ASP A 144 -0.58 3.49 -9.25
C ASP A 144 0.23 2.75 -8.17
N SER A 145 1.11 1.85 -8.61
CA SER A 145 2.00 1.14 -7.70
C SER A 145 3.19 2.00 -7.27
N PRO A 146 3.61 1.97 -6.00
CA PRO A 146 4.86 2.57 -5.56
C PRO A 146 6.10 1.75 -5.96
N ILE A 147 5.92 0.49 -6.39
CA ILE A 147 7.01 -0.43 -6.74
C ILE A 147 7.24 -0.35 -8.25
N LYS A 148 8.50 -0.34 -8.67
CA LYS A 148 8.86 -0.40 -10.09
C LYS A 148 8.49 -1.77 -10.66
N ASP A 149 8.12 -1.81 -11.94
CA ASP A 149 7.72 -3.06 -12.63
C ASP A 149 8.87 -4.08 -12.72
N LYS A 150 10.11 -3.60 -12.72
CA LYS A 150 11.33 -4.41 -12.65
C LYS A 150 12.20 -3.90 -11.52
N LEU A 151 12.68 -4.79 -10.69
CA LEU A 151 13.71 -4.50 -9.70
C LEU A 151 15.05 -4.22 -10.44
N LYS A 152 15.99 -3.56 -9.75
CA LYS A 152 17.22 -3.00 -10.35
C LYS A 152 18.01 -3.96 -11.24
N ASN A 153 18.06 -5.24 -10.89
CA ASN A 153 18.85 -6.25 -11.60
C ASN A 153 18.03 -7.04 -12.63
N GLY A 154 16.80 -6.61 -12.96
CA GLY A 154 15.87 -7.45 -13.71
C GLY A 154 15.37 -8.65 -12.90
N GLU A 155 15.89 -8.84 -11.70
CA GLU A 155 15.44 -9.78 -10.71
C GLU A 155 14.19 -9.22 -10.05
N LYS A 156 13.17 -10.05 -9.92
CA LYS A 156 11.91 -9.70 -9.24
C LYS A 156 11.92 -10.40 -7.90
N GLU A 157 12.97 -10.17 -7.10
CA GLU A 157 13.23 -10.97 -5.93
C GLU A 157 13.11 -10.16 -4.65
N VAL A 158 12.31 -10.67 -3.71
CA VAL A 158 12.43 -10.35 -2.29
C VAL A 158 12.92 -11.60 -1.60
N PHE A 159 14.22 -11.67 -1.30
CA PHE A 159 14.81 -12.81 -0.63
C PHE A 159 14.65 -12.65 0.88
N THR A 160 13.83 -13.51 1.50
CA THR A 160 13.75 -13.62 2.95
C THR A 160 14.21 -15.01 3.36
N VAL A 161 15.27 -15.08 4.14
CA VAL A 161 15.85 -16.36 4.61
C VAL A 161 14.77 -17.16 5.36
N GLY A 162 14.60 -18.43 4.99
CA GLY A 162 13.68 -19.36 5.64
C GLY A 162 12.23 -19.27 5.18
N THR A 163 11.91 -18.49 4.15
CA THR A 163 10.58 -18.41 3.55
C THR A 163 10.54 -19.08 2.17
N ILE A 164 9.32 -19.44 1.73
CA ILE A 164 9.09 -19.85 0.34
C ILE A 164 9.37 -18.63 -0.54
N PRO A 165 10.16 -18.77 -1.62
CA PRO A 165 10.55 -17.64 -2.48
C PRO A 165 9.43 -17.20 -3.42
N ASN A 166 8.22 -17.02 -2.86
CA ASN A 166 7.10 -16.43 -3.55
C ASN A 166 6.96 -14.96 -3.13
N TYR A 167 6.60 -14.10 -4.06
CA TYR A 167 6.43 -12.68 -3.81
C TYR A 167 5.37 -12.08 -4.73
N THR A 168 4.87 -10.90 -4.36
CA THR A 168 3.91 -10.15 -5.15
C THR A 168 4.46 -8.77 -5.50
N ILE A 169 4.11 -8.29 -6.70
CA ILE A 169 4.36 -6.91 -7.12
C ILE A 169 3.02 -6.22 -7.31
N ASP A 170 2.79 -5.17 -6.52
CA ASP A 170 1.60 -4.33 -6.62
C ASP A 170 1.50 -3.65 -8.00
N LYS A 171 0.31 -3.69 -8.61
CA LYS A 171 0.01 -3.08 -9.92
C LYS A 171 -0.99 -1.93 -9.81
N GLY A 172 -1.37 -1.56 -8.60
CA GLY A 172 -2.24 -0.44 -8.32
C GLY A 172 -3.68 -0.82 -7.98
N VAL A 173 -4.43 0.22 -7.59
CA VAL A 173 -5.77 0.11 -7.03
C VAL A 173 -6.73 1.04 -7.75
N MET A 174 -7.90 0.50 -8.14
CA MET A 174 -9.03 1.26 -8.66
C MET A 174 -10.19 1.21 -7.67
N ASN A 175 -10.79 2.37 -7.39
CA ASN A 175 -11.99 2.47 -6.56
C ASN A 175 -13.08 3.19 -7.34
N TYR A 176 -14.30 2.65 -7.28
CA TYR A 176 -15.52 3.30 -7.72
C TYR A 176 -16.41 3.52 -6.50
N THR A 177 -16.96 4.70 -6.35
CA THR A 177 -17.79 5.06 -5.21
C THR A 177 -19.13 5.60 -5.67
N VAL A 178 -20.18 5.21 -4.98
CA VAL A 178 -21.53 5.79 -5.12
C VAL A 178 -22.08 6.07 -3.74
N GLY A 179 -22.88 7.11 -3.62
CA GLY A 179 -23.48 7.47 -2.34
C GLY A 179 -24.75 8.28 -2.50
N ILE A 180 -25.61 8.19 -1.50
CA ILE A 180 -26.79 9.02 -1.38
C ILE A 180 -26.83 9.63 0.02
N GLY A 181 -27.30 10.85 0.09
CA GLY A 181 -27.50 11.57 1.35
C GLY A 181 -28.92 12.08 1.45
N TYR A 182 -29.54 11.94 2.62
CA TYR A 182 -30.86 12.47 2.87
C TYR A 182 -30.91 13.23 4.20
N ARG A 183 -31.45 14.45 4.14
CA ARG A 183 -31.66 15.30 5.30
C ARG A 183 -33.13 15.26 5.69
N PHE A 184 -33.43 14.59 6.79
CA PHE A 184 -34.79 14.47 7.31
C PHE A 184 -35.28 15.78 7.94
N THR A 185 -34.41 16.44 8.68
CA THR A 185 -34.66 17.75 9.33
C THR A 185 -33.40 18.64 9.17
N PRO A 186 -33.44 19.92 9.49
CA PRO A 186 -32.24 20.76 9.50
C PRO A 186 -31.09 20.18 10.35
N ASN A 187 -31.43 19.40 11.36
CA ASN A 187 -30.52 18.86 12.35
C ASN A 187 -30.17 17.37 12.16
N PHE A 188 -31.01 16.60 11.46
CA PHE A 188 -30.83 15.14 11.32
C PHE A 188 -30.68 14.73 9.86
N TYR A 189 -29.60 14.00 9.57
CA TYR A 189 -29.32 13.49 8.24
C TYR A 189 -28.75 12.07 8.26
N THR A 190 -28.81 11.39 7.13
CA THR A 190 -28.17 10.09 6.87
C THR A 190 -27.43 10.12 5.55
N ASP A 191 -26.30 9.42 5.51
CA ASP A 191 -25.56 9.15 4.29
C ASP A 191 -25.32 7.64 4.16
N LEU A 192 -25.58 7.11 2.96
CA LEU A 192 -25.23 5.74 2.59
C LEU A 192 -24.20 5.80 1.46
N ALA A 193 -23.07 5.14 1.64
CA ALA A 193 -22.01 5.06 0.65
C ALA A 193 -21.61 3.61 0.36
N CYS A 194 -21.31 3.33 -0.90
CA CYS A 194 -20.78 2.05 -1.34
C CYS A 194 -19.49 2.28 -2.12
N VAL A 195 -18.44 1.51 -1.79
CA VAL A 195 -17.13 1.55 -2.44
C VAL A 195 -16.82 0.18 -3.02
N PHE A 196 -16.56 0.15 -4.32
CA PHE A 196 -16.08 -1.02 -5.04
C PHE A 196 -14.59 -0.82 -5.32
N ARG A 197 -13.75 -1.61 -4.68
CA ARG A 197 -12.29 -1.58 -4.83
C ARG A 197 -11.82 -2.79 -5.60
N THR A 198 -10.98 -2.57 -6.60
CA THR A 198 -10.22 -3.60 -7.31
C THR A 198 -8.73 -3.33 -7.10
N HIS A 199 -8.03 -4.29 -6.53
CA HIS A 199 -6.57 -4.30 -6.39
C HIS A 199 -5.99 -5.39 -7.30
N LYS A 200 -4.95 -5.07 -8.04
CA LYS A 200 -4.23 -6.00 -8.92
C LYS A 200 -2.81 -6.18 -8.43
N GLU A 201 -2.34 -7.43 -8.44
CA GLU A 201 -0.98 -7.81 -8.08
C GLU A 201 -0.47 -8.88 -9.06
N ASP A 202 0.79 -8.81 -9.42
CA ASP A 202 1.50 -9.90 -10.09
C ASP A 202 2.11 -10.81 -9.02
N VAL A 203 1.73 -12.08 -9.02
CA VAL A 203 2.15 -13.09 -8.05
C VAL A 203 3.19 -13.99 -8.71
N TYR A 204 4.36 -14.08 -8.12
CA TYR A 204 5.47 -14.90 -8.57
C TYR A 204 5.67 -16.07 -7.59
N ALA A 205 5.68 -17.30 -8.13
CA ALA A 205 5.89 -18.50 -7.31
C ALA A 205 7.39 -18.72 -6.99
N PHE A 206 8.27 -18.14 -7.78
CA PHE A 206 9.73 -18.20 -7.63
C PHE A 206 10.37 -17.03 -8.35
N SER A 207 11.66 -16.78 -8.08
CA SER A 207 12.46 -15.78 -8.77
C SER A 207 13.07 -16.33 -10.07
N ASN A 208 13.54 -15.44 -10.94
CA ASN A 208 14.32 -15.85 -12.10
C ASN A 208 15.52 -16.72 -11.65
N MET A 209 15.77 -17.82 -12.37
CA MET A 209 16.88 -18.71 -12.06
C MET A 209 18.01 -18.51 -13.09
N PHE A 210 19.22 -18.30 -12.59
CA PHE A 210 20.43 -18.06 -13.38
C PHE A 210 21.39 -19.23 -13.25
N ALA A 211 22.15 -19.50 -14.30
CA ALA A 211 23.21 -20.51 -14.30
C ALA A 211 24.58 -19.82 -14.26
N GLY A 212 25.26 -19.90 -13.11
CA GLY A 212 26.54 -19.22 -12.90
C GLY A 212 26.43 -17.71 -13.09
N ASP A 213 27.36 -17.11 -13.80
CA ASP A 213 27.45 -15.67 -14.05
C ASP A 213 26.71 -15.20 -15.32
N ASP A 214 25.87 -16.04 -15.92
CA ASP A 214 25.11 -15.67 -17.13
C ASP A 214 24.07 -14.58 -16.75
N PRO A 215 24.09 -13.42 -17.43
CA PRO A 215 23.11 -12.35 -17.15
C PRO A 215 21.69 -12.69 -17.63
N LYS A 216 21.50 -13.78 -18.37
CA LYS A 216 20.19 -14.24 -18.80
C LYS A 216 19.73 -15.40 -17.92
N PRO A 217 18.49 -15.33 -17.39
CA PRO A 217 17.94 -16.45 -16.64
C PRO A 217 17.74 -17.65 -17.58
N PHE A 218 18.12 -18.84 -17.13
CA PHE A 218 17.80 -20.08 -17.86
C PHE A 218 16.30 -20.45 -17.62
N LEU A 219 15.70 -19.96 -16.56
CA LEU A 219 14.28 -20.06 -16.28
C LEU A 219 13.75 -18.70 -15.81
N GLU A 220 12.87 -18.09 -16.61
CA GLU A 220 12.24 -16.83 -16.29
C GLU A 220 10.92 -17.07 -15.51
N ALA A 221 10.78 -16.41 -14.36
CA ALA A 221 9.56 -16.47 -13.58
C ALA A 221 8.43 -15.70 -14.25
N GLN A 222 7.36 -16.39 -14.59
CA GLN A 222 6.16 -15.79 -15.14
C GLN A 222 5.13 -15.53 -14.04
N PRO A 223 4.59 -14.30 -13.94
CA PRO A 223 3.59 -13.98 -12.93
C PRO A 223 2.21 -14.52 -13.27
N ALA A 224 1.47 -14.88 -12.23
CA ALA A 224 0.02 -14.96 -12.29
C ALA A 224 -0.59 -13.63 -11.83
N THR A 225 -1.60 -13.11 -12.51
CA THR A 225 -2.29 -11.89 -12.06
C THR A 225 -3.35 -12.24 -11.03
N MET A 226 -3.17 -11.74 -9.80
CA MET A 226 -4.18 -11.79 -8.77
C MET A 226 -5.01 -10.49 -8.78
N LYS A 227 -6.35 -10.65 -8.77
CA LYS A 227 -7.28 -9.54 -8.71
C LYS A 227 -8.18 -9.69 -7.50
N THR A 228 -8.02 -8.81 -6.52
CA THR A 228 -8.82 -8.77 -5.30
C THR A 228 -9.90 -7.71 -5.43
N ASN A 229 -11.17 -8.12 -5.35
CA ASN A 229 -12.32 -7.22 -5.34
C ASN A 229 -12.89 -7.12 -3.94
N THR A 230 -13.10 -5.90 -3.46
CA THR A 230 -13.67 -5.63 -2.13
C THR A 230 -14.81 -4.65 -2.27
N THR A 231 -15.96 -4.98 -1.68
CA THR A 231 -17.10 -4.06 -1.56
C THR A 231 -17.25 -3.63 -0.11
N ARG A 232 -17.36 -2.33 0.11
CA ARG A 232 -17.60 -1.75 1.43
C ARG A 232 -18.84 -0.89 1.39
N VAL A 233 -19.72 -1.05 2.38
CA VAL A 233 -20.91 -0.23 2.57
C VAL A 233 -20.79 0.49 3.90
N ALA A 234 -21.04 1.78 3.90
CA ALA A 234 -21.01 2.62 5.09
C ALA A 234 -22.33 3.38 5.22
N LEU A 235 -22.94 3.30 6.40
CA LEU A 235 -24.10 4.11 6.80
C LEU A 235 -23.66 5.09 7.87
N THR A 236 -23.93 6.37 7.64
CA THR A 236 -23.69 7.44 8.60
C THR A 236 -25.02 8.05 9.03
N LEU A 237 -25.21 8.19 10.32
CA LEU A 237 -26.30 8.95 10.92
C LEU A 237 -25.68 10.17 11.62
N GLY A 238 -26.13 11.36 11.28
CA GLY A 238 -25.60 12.60 11.83
C GLY A 238 -26.68 13.47 12.42
N TYR A 239 -26.38 14.02 13.60
CA TYR A 239 -27.21 15.00 14.29
C TYR A 239 -26.38 16.26 14.60
N LYS A 240 -26.91 17.41 14.22
CA LYS A 240 -26.28 18.72 14.46
C LYS A 240 -27.05 19.42 15.59
N PHE A 241 -26.36 19.76 16.64
CA PHE A 241 -26.87 20.54 17.80
C PHE A 241 -26.96 22.01 17.46
#